data_83cb9fe1a206dea347c91bd7375720f3
#
_entry.id   83cb9fe1a206dea347c91bd7375720f3
#
_cell.length_a   1.000
_cell.length_b   1.000
_cell.length_c   1.000
_cell.angle_alpha   90.00
_cell.angle_beta   90.00
_cell.angle_gamma   90.00
#
_symmetry.space_group_name_H-M   'P 1'
#
loop_
_entity.id
_entity.type
_entity.pdbx_description
1 polymer ?
#
loop_
_entity_poly.entity_id
_entity_poly.type
_entity_poly.pdbx_seq_one_letter_code
_entity_poly.pdbx_strand_id
1 'polypeptide(L)'
;MKWNKIINDKIFQSTTSLVQTISKWKESQDKIVFTNGCFDILHLGHIDYLTKAADLGNRLIIGVNTDYSVSKIKGPSRPIIEESTRLAKLASFAFVDAVILFGEKTPIELIKSLGPDILVKGGDYSLQTIVGADFIKYCLLYTSDAAD
;
A
#
# COMPACT_ATOMS: atom_id res chain seq x y z
N MET A 1 2.04 20.14 15.74
CA MET A 1 3.11 19.20 16.17
C MET A 1 3.85 18.69 14.96
N LYS A 2 5.17 18.72 15.03
CA LYS A 2 6.03 18.33 13.92
C LYS A 2 5.74 16.89 13.43
N TRP A 3 5.65 15.93 14.35
CA TRP A 3 5.43 14.52 13.99
C TRP A 3 4.04 14.27 13.43
N ASN A 4 3.03 14.95 13.97
CA ASN A 4 1.68 14.83 13.45
C ASN A 4 1.63 15.29 11.98
N LYS A 5 2.30 16.41 11.67
CA LYS A 5 2.37 16.90 10.29
C LYS A 5 3.09 15.91 9.38
N ILE A 6 4.20 15.35 9.83
CA ILE A 6 4.97 14.38 9.05
C ILE A 6 4.09 13.17 8.69
N ILE A 7 3.34 12.66 9.66
CA ILE A 7 2.44 11.53 9.43
C ILE A 7 1.33 11.90 8.46
N ASN A 8 0.67 13.04 8.69
CA ASN A 8 -0.45 13.46 7.87
C ASN A 8 -0.04 13.78 6.42
N ASP A 9 1.18 14.25 6.21
CA ASP A 9 1.68 14.54 4.86
C ASP A 9 1.86 13.26 4.03
N LYS A 10 1.89 12.09 4.67
CA LYS A 10 1.97 10.80 3.98
C LYS A 10 0.59 10.25 3.59
N ILE A 11 -0.49 10.82 4.11
CA ILE A 11 -1.86 10.36 3.85
C ILE A 11 -2.45 11.17 2.71
N PHE A 12 -2.66 10.54 1.56
CA PHE A 12 -3.13 11.21 0.34
C PHE A 12 -4.63 11.02 0.18
N GLN A 13 -5.33 12.13 -0.10
CA GLN A 13 -6.78 12.14 -0.27
C GLN A 13 -7.20 11.90 -1.72
N SER A 14 -6.29 12.09 -2.67
CA SER A 14 -6.61 11.93 -4.07
C SER A 14 -5.45 11.30 -4.84
N THR A 15 -5.81 10.57 -5.88
CA THR A 15 -4.82 10.01 -6.82
C THR A 15 -4.02 11.13 -7.49
N THR A 16 -4.68 12.23 -7.83
CA THR A 16 -4.02 13.36 -8.51
C THR A 16 -2.87 13.92 -7.69
N SER A 17 -3.09 14.16 -6.39
CA SER A 17 -2.03 14.71 -5.54
C SER A 17 -0.87 13.72 -5.36
N LEU A 18 -1.18 12.45 -5.27
CA LEU A 18 -0.15 11.41 -5.13
C LEU A 18 0.67 11.29 -6.42
N VAL A 19 0.03 11.35 -7.58
CA VAL A 19 0.72 11.31 -8.87
C VAL A 19 1.70 12.48 -9.01
N GLN A 20 1.32 13.66 -8.55
CA GLN A 20 2.21 14.82 -8.57
C GLN A 20 3.44 14.59 -7.69
N THR A 21 3.26 14.01 -6.51
CA THR A 21 4.36 13.66 -5.61
C THR A 21 5.26 12.60 -6.24
N ILE A 22 4.68 11.57 -6.84
CA ILE A 22 5.44 10.52 -7.52
C ILE A 22 6.29 11.10 -8.64
N SER A 23 5.77 12.06 -9.39
CA SER A 23 6.54 12.72 -10.46
C SER A 23 7.82 13.36 -9.92
N LYS A 24 7.73 14.00 -8.76
CA LYS A 24 8.91 14.59 -8.10
C LYS A 24 9.90 13.53 -7.68
N TRP A 25 9.42 12.42 -7.13
CA TRP A 25 10.29 11.30 -6.75
C TRP A 25 11.01 10.72 -7.96
N LYS A 26 10.30 10.59 -9.09
CA LYS A 26 10.89 10.06 -10.32
C LYS A 26 11.93 11.00 -10.91
N GLU A 27 11.78 12.31 -10.73
CA GLU A 27 12.80 13.28 -11.13
C GLU A 27 14.12 13.02 -10.39
N SER A 28 14.05 12.56 -9.16
CA SER A 28 15.24 12.17 -8.37
C SER A 28 15.67 10.73 -8.65
N GLN A 29 15.08 10.07 -9.65
CA GLN A 29 15.35 8.69 -10.03
C GLN A 29 15.00 7.68 -8.94
N ASP A 30 14.05 8.03 -8.08
CA ASP A 30 13.57 7.12 -7.03
C ASP A 30 12.77 5.99 -7.66
N LYS A 31 13.01 4.78 -7.17
CA LYS A 31 12.25 3.60 -7.57
C LYS A 31 11.04 3.46 -6.65
N ILE A 32 9.86 3.40 -7.24
CA ILE A 32 8.59 3.39 -6.53
C ILE A 32 8.10 1.95 -6.33
N VAL A 33 7.86 1.59 -5.08
CA VAL A 33 7.31 0.28 -4.71
C VAL A 33 5.87 0.48 -4.27
N PHE A 34 4.98 -0.38 -4.75
CA PHE A 34 3.57 -0.35 -4.37
C PHE A 34 3.14 -1.69 -3.79
N THR A 35 2.37 -1.65 -2.73
CA THR A 35 1.64 -2.80 -2.22
C THR A 35 0.25 -2.36 -1.76
N ASN A 36 -0.65 -3.32 -1.55
CA ASN A 36 -2.01 -3.00 -1.10
C ASN A 36 -2.52 -4.07 -0.15
N GLY A 37 -3.56 -3.73 0.59
CA GLY A 37 -4.22 -4.66 1.49
C GLY A 37 -5.25 -3.98 2.36
N CYS A 38 -5.90 -4.78 3.20
CA CYS A 38 -6.87 -4.28 4.18
C CYS A 38 -6.18 -3.74 5.42
N PHE A 39 -5.14 -4.40 5.88
CA PHE A 39 -4.36 -4.01 7.06
C PHE A 39 -5.24 -3.71 8.28
N ASP A 40 -6.18 -4.63 8.54
CA ASP A 40 -7.15 -4.42 9.63
C ASP A 40 -6.45 -4.45 10.98
N ILE A 41 -5.88 -5.59 11.35
CA ILE A 41 -5.12 -5.72 12.59
C ILE A 41 -3.66 -5.97 12.19
N LEU A 42 -2.81 -4.98 12.46
CA LEU A 42 -1.40 -5.10 12.12
C LEU A 42 -0.68 -6.00 13.13
N HIS A 43 0.17 -6.88 12.61
CA HIS A 43 0.98 -7.76 13.42
C HIS A 43 2.40 -7.84 12.85
N LEU A 44 3.29 -8.58 13.52
CA LEU A 44 4.69 -8.64 13.15
C LEU A 44 4.91 -9.10 11.70
N GLY A 45 4.06 -10.01 11.20
CA GLY A 45 4.14 -10.48 9.82
C GLY A 45 3.96 -9.36 8.81
N HIS A 46 3.04 -8.42 9.08
CA HIS A 46 2.85 -7.24 8.23
C HIS A 46 4.10 -6.35 8.25
N ILE A 47 4.67 -6.12 9.43
CA ILE A 47 5.85 -5.28 9.57
C ILE A 47 7.03 -5.89 8.80
N ASP A 48 7.25 -7.19 8.96
CA ASP A 48 8.32 -7.91 8.26
C ASP A 48 8.14 -7.81 6.74
N TYR A 49 6.93 -8.06 6.24
CA TYR A 49 6.60 -7.97 4.84
C TYR A 49 6.79 -6.54 4.31
N LEU A 50 6.29 -5.53 5.02
CA LEU A 50 6.34 -4.14 4.57
C LEU A 50 7.77 -3.60 4.57
N THR A 51 8.60 -3.96 5.56
CA THR A 51 10.00 -3.53 5.57
C THR A 51 10.78 -4.13 4.41
N LYS A 52 10.53 -5.40 4.09
CA LYS A 52 11.15 -6.05 2.93
C LYS A 52 10.70 -5.38 1.63
N ALA A 53 9.43 -5.02 1.53
CA ALA A 53 8.92 -4.29 0.37
C ALA A 53 9.63 -2.94 0.23
N ALA A 54 9.75 -2.19 1.31
CA ALA A 54 10.43 -0.90 1.31
C ALA A 54 11.87 -0.99 0.84
N ASP A 55 12.56 -2.07 1.20
CA ASP A 55 13.96 -2.28 0.83
C ASP A 55 14.17 -2.53 -0.66
N LEU A 56 13.11 -2.80 -1.42
CA LEU A 56 13.22 -3.06 -2.85
C LEU A 56 13.35 -1.78 -3.69
N GLY A 57 13.09 -0.64 -3.11
CA GLY A 57 13.17 0.64 -3.81
C GLY A 57 13.44 1.79 -2.88
N ASN A 58 13.08 2.98 -3.34
CA ASN A 58 13.34 4.23 -2.59
C ASN A 58 12.10 4.78 -1.92
N ARG A 59 10.91 4.48 -2.45
CA ARG A 59 9.64 4.98 -1.94
C ARG A 59 8.64 3.85 -1.85
N LEU A 60 7.96 3.72 -0.72
CA LEU A 60 6.92 2.71 -0.52
C LEU A 60 5.56 3.39 -0.42
N ILE A 61 4.67 2.98 -1.32
CA ILE A 61 3.27 3.43 -1.34
C ILE A 61 2.39 2.24 -0.96
N ILE A 62 1.44 2.46 -0.07
CA ILE A 62 0.49 1.43 0.34
C ILE A 62 -0.93 1.86 -0.04
N GLY A 63 -1.59 1.07 -0.89
CA GLY A 63 -3.02 1.20 -1.14
C GLY A 63 -3.79 0.46 -0.06
N VAL A 64 -4.77 1.13 0.55
CA VAL A 64 -5.51 0.59 1.68
C VAL A 64 -6.99 0.50 1.32
N ASN A 65 -7.58 -0.67 1.50
CA ASN A 65 -8.99 -0.88 1.21
C ASN A 65 -9.87 -0.02 2.14
N THR A 66 -10.88 0.63 1.57
CA THR A 66 -11.88 1.36 2.38
C THR A 66 -12.62 0.40 3.30
N ASP A 67 -13.26 0.94 4.34
CA ASP A 67 -14.09 0.12 5.24
C ASP A 67 -15.15 -0.66 4.47
N TYR A 68 -15.77 -0.01 3.50
CA TYR A 68 -16.79 -0.63 2.67
C TYR A 68 -16.21 -1.81 1.88
N SER A 69 -15.05 -1.64 1.24
CA SER A 69 -14.44 -2.72 0.46
C SER A 69 -13.95 -3.86 1.33
N VAL A 70 -13.46 -3.56 2.54
CA VAL A 70 -13.07 -4.61 3.49
C VAL A 70 -14.29 -5.46 3.87
N SER A 71 -15.42 -4.83 4.17
CA SER A 71 -16.64 -5.58 4.54
C SER A 71 -17.13 -6.43 3.38
N LYS A 72 -16.96 -5.99 2.14
CA LYS A 72 -17.31 -6.80 0.96
C LYS A 72 -16.39 -8.01 0.80
N ILE A 73 -15.11 -7.85 1.10
CA ILE A 73 -14.11 -8.91 0.93
C ILE A 73 -14.16 -9.91 2.10
N LYS A 74 -14.26 -9.40 3.33
CA LYS A 74 -14.07 -10.20 4.55
C LYS A 74 -15.36 -10.44 5.35
N GLY A 75 -16.47 -9.84 4.95
CA GLY A 75 -17.75 -9.99 5.61
C GLY A 75 -18.17 -8.76 6.43
N PRO A 76 -19.46 -8.72 6.85
CA PRO A 76 -20.03 -7.51 7.44
C PRO A 76 -19.51 -7.17 8.83
N SER A 77 -18.83 -8.10 9.51
CA SER A 77 -18.23 -7.82 10.82
C SER A 77 -16.86 -7.14 10.72
N ARG A 78 -16.35 -6.95 9.52
CA ARG A 78 -15.03 -6.36 9.27
C ARG A 78 -15.17 -5.06 8.48
N PRO A 79 -14.28 -4.06 8.64
CA PRO A 79 -13.06 -4.15 9.45
C PRO A 79 -13.38 -3.92 10.95
N ILE A 80 -12.42 -4.30 11.80
CA ILE A 80 -12.47 -4.00 13.23
C ILE A 80 -11.92 -2.59 13.44
N ILE A 81 -10.89 -2.23 12.69
CA ILE A 81 -10.23 -0.91 12.77
C ILE A 81 -10.68 -0.06 11.57
N GLU A 82 -11.22 1.11 11.85
CA GLU A 82 -11.71 2.00 10.80
C GLU A 82 -10.58 2.50 9.89
N GLU A 83 -10.95 2.91 8.67
CA GLU A 83 -9.98 3.25 7.64
C GLU A 83 -9.06 4.42 8.02
N SER A 84 -9.56 5.44 8.69
CA SER A 84 -8.72 6.57 9.09
C SER A 84 -7.63 6.14 10.07
N THR A 85 -7.93 5.25 10.99
CA THR A 85 -6.96 4.70 11.94
C THR A 85 -5.97 3.78 11.23
N ARG A 86 -6.45 2.95 10.29
CA ARG A 86 -5.56 2.08 9.52
C ARG A 86 -4.55 2.88 8.71
N LEU A 87 -5.00 3.95 8.06
CA LEU A 87 -4.11 4.85 7.34
C LEU A 87 -3.06 5.48 8.25
N ALA A 88 -3.49 6.00 9.40
CA ALA A 88 -2.59 6.65 10.34
C ALA A 88 -1.53 5.70 10.89
N LYS A 89 -1.91 4.47 11.21
CA LYS A 89 -0.95 3.46 11.68
C LYS A 89 0.11 3.17 10.63
N LEU A 90 -0.29 2.96 9.39
CA LEU A 90 0.66 2.69 8.31
C LEU A 90 1.55 3.89 8.03
N ALA A 91 0.97 5.08 8.01
CA ALA A 91 1.73 6.31 7.78
C ALA A 91 2.73 6.62 8.89
N SER A 92 2.51 6.08 10.09
CA SER A 92 3.41 6.28 11.22
C SER A 92 4.70 5.46 11.13
N PHE A 93 4.76 4.45 10.27
CA PHE A 93 5.99 3.69 10.06
C PHE A 93 7.01 4.55 9.31
N ALA A 94 8.26 4.55 9.82
CA ALA A 94 9.34 5.36 9.26
C ALA A 94 9.60 5.05 7.78
N PHE A 95 9.43 3.80 7.38
CA PHE A 95 9.75 3.32 6.03
C PHE A 95 8.61 3.46 5.02
N VAL A 96 7.47 3.98 5.43
CA VAL A 96 6.33 4.23 4.54
C VAL A 96 6.36 5.68 4.07
N ASP A 97 6.20 5.89 2.77
CA ASP A 97 6.24 7.23 2.17
C ASP A 97 4.86 7.78 1.85
N ALA A 98 3.91 6.91 1.50
CA ALA A 98 2.55 7.36 1.16
C ALA A 98 1.55 6.26 1.42
N VAL A 99 0.35 6.65 1.84
CA VAL A 99 -0.81 5.77 1.96
C VAL A 99 -2.01 6.42 1.30
N ILE A 100 -2.86 5.62 0.66
CA ILE A 100 -4.05 6.10 -0.04
C ILE A 100 -5.14 5.04 0.00
N LEU A 101 -6.38 5.48 0.19
CA LEU A 101 -7.53 4.58 0.16
C LEU A 101 -7.93 4.24 -1.28
N PHE A 102 -8.42 3.04 -1.47
CA PHE A 102 -9.12 2.66 -2.70
C PHE A 102 -10.33 1.80 -2.35
N GLY A 103 -11.43 2.02 -3.08
CA GLY A 103 -12.70 1.34 -2.79
C GLY A 103 -13.06 0.23 -3.77
N GLU A 104 -12.32 0.09 -4.85
CA GLU A 104 -12.58 -0.91 -5.88
C GLU A 104 -12.20 -2.29 -5.38
N LYS A 105 -12.79 -3.32 -5.99
CA LYS A 105 -12.52 -4.71 -5.63
C LYS A 105 -11.03 -5.06 -5.78
N THR A 106 -10.40 -4.51 -6.81
CA THR A 106 -8.97 -4.71 -7.07
C THR A 106 -8.30 -3.34 -7.22
N PRO A 107 -7.01 -3.23 -6.97
CA PRO A 107 -6.29 -1.95 -7.07
C PRO A 107 -5.81 -1.63 -8.47
N ILE A 108 -6.29 -2.30 -9.51
CA ILE A 108 -5.74 -2.17 -10.87
C ILE A 108 -5.76 -0.72 -11.40
N GLU A 109 -6.86 -0.01 -11.20
CA GLU A 109 -6.96 1.37 -11.69
C GLU A 109 -6.02 2.30 -10.92
N LEU A 110 -5.89 2.08 -9.62
CA LEU A 110 -4.95 2.83 -8.80
C LEU A 110 -3.52 2.56 -9.27
N ILE A 111 -3.14 1.31 -9.47
CA ILE A 111 -1.82 0.92 -9.96
C ILE A 111 -1.52 1.58 -11.29
N LYS A 112 -2.46 1.56 -12.23
CA LYS A 112 -2.29 2.19 -13.53
C LYS A 112 -2.05 3.70 -13.41
N SER A 113 -2.78 4.35 -12.52
CA SER A 113 -2.65 5.80 -12.32
C SER A 113 -1.31 6.17 -11.68
N LEU A 114 -0.85 5.37 -10.71
CA LEU A 114 0.38 5.67 -9.98
C LEU A 114 1.65 5.29 -10.74
N GLY A 115 1.60 4.24 -11.56
CA GLY A 115 2.75 3.79 -12.35
C GLY A 115 3.96 3.39 -11.53
N PRO A 116 3.81 2.52 -10.52
CA PRO A 116 4.96 2.08 -9.73
C PRO A 116 5.94 1.24 -10.55
N ASP A 117 7.18 1.20 -10.09
CA ASP A 117 8.22 0.39 -10.74
C ASP A 117 8.18 -1.07 -10.28
N ILE A 118 7.76 -1.30 -9.04
CA ILE A 118 7.72 -2.63 -8.45
C ILE A 118 6.37 -2.82 -7.75
N LEU A 119 5.72 -3.93 -8.06
CA LEU A 119 4.51 -4.37 -7.37
C LEU A 119 4.88 -5.49 -6.42
N VAL A 120 4.52 -5.35 -5.14
CA VAL A 120 4.84 -6.34 -4.12
C VAL A 120 3.54 -6.90 -3.55
N LYS A 121 3.51 -8.21 -3.39
CA LYS A 121 2.38 -8.89 -2.76
C LYS A 121 2.94 -9.90 -1.76
N GLY A 122 2.39 -9.89 -0.55
CA GLY A 122 2.76 -10.87 0.45
C GLY A 122 2.08 -12.21 0.18
N GLY A 123 2.67 -13.29 0.70
CA GLY A 123 2.09 -14.61 0.63
C GLY A 123 2.48 -15.39 -0.61
N ASP A 124 1.71 -16.46 -0.85
CA ASP A 124 2.00 -17.42 -1.90
C ASP A 124 1.15 -17.14 -3.14
N TYR A 125 1.61 -16.16 -3.94
CA TYR A 125 0.92 -15.76 -5.17
C TYR A 125 1.73 -16.15 -6.39
N SER A 126 1.04 -16.61 -7.44
CA SER A 126 1.67 -16.85 -8.75
C SER A 126 1.63 -15.56 -9.57
N LEU A 127 2.41 -15.52 -10.67
CA LEU A 127 2.44 -14.41 -11.61
C LEU A 127 1.05 -14.02 -12.10
N GLN A 128 0.26 -15.02 -12.45
CA GLN A 128 -1.05 -14.79 -13.07
C GLN A 128 -2.06 -14.22 -12.10
N THR A 129 -1.85 -14.38 -10.81
CA THR A 129 -2.79 -13.92 -9.79
C THR A 129 -2.46 -12.54 -9.24
N ILE A 130 -1.34 -11.94 -9.64
CA ILE A 130 -0.96 -10.60 -9.17
C ILE A 130 -1.60 -9.56 -10.08
N VAL A 131 -2.50 -8.77 -9.52
CA VAL A 131 -3.15 -7.69 -10.25
C VAL A 131 -2.10 -6.64 -10.66
N GLY A 132 -2.10 -6.29 -11.94
CA GLY A 132 -1.15 -5.28 -12.45
C GLY A 132 0.19 -5.84 -12.89
N ALA A 133 0.42 -7.15 -12.80
CA ALA A 133 1.70 -7.75 -13.15
C ALA A 133 2.10 -7.52 -14.62
N ASP A 134 1.14 -7.30 -15.50
CA ASP A 134 1.40 -7.05 -16.92
C ASP A 134 2.00 -5.67 -17.17
N PHE A 135 1.93 -4.77 -16.21
CA PHE A 135 2.32 -3.37 -16.39
C PHE A 135 3.64 -3.03 -15.71
N ILE A 136 4.02 -3.74 -14.68
CA ILE A 136 5.19 -3.41 -13.86
C ILE A 136 5.92 -4.67 -13.43
N LYS A 137 7.18 -4.49 -13.00
CA LYS A 137 7.91 -5.56 -12.33
C LYS A 137 7.24 -5.84 -10.99
N TYR A 138 7.36 -7.06 -10.53
CA TYR A 138 6.78 -7.47 -9.27
C TYR A 138 7.78 -8.33 -8.51
N CYS A 139 7.56 -8.39 -7.18
CA CYS A 139 8.30 -9.28 -6.31
C CYS A 139 7.30 -9.99 -5.43
N LEU A 140 7.52 -11.27 -5.22
CA LEU A 140 6.74 -12.04 -4.26
C LEU A 140 7.54 -12.12 -2.96
N LEU A 141 6.95 -11.64 -1.88
CA LEU A 141 7.51 -11.77 -0.54
C LEU A 141 6.66 -12.79 0.19
N TYR A 142 7.29 -13.89 0.57
CA TYR A 142 6.60 -14.96 1.28
C TYR A 142 6.82 -14.81 2.78
N THR A 143 5.73 -14.72 3.53
CA THR A 143 5.75 -14.81 5.00
C THR A 143 4.59 -15.69 5.43
N SER A 144 4.78 -16.50 6.46
CA SER A 144 3.73 -17.39 6.96
C SER A 144 2.53 -16.63 7.53
N ASP A 145 2.73 -15.36 7.88
CA ASP A 145 1.70 -14.51 8.50
C ASP A 145 1.14 -13.46 7.54
N ALA A 146 1.49 -13.50 6.27
CA ALA A 146 1.00 -12.55 5.29
C ALA A 146 -0.50 -12.79 5.06
N ALA A 147 -1.30 -12.02 5.73
CA ALA A 147 -2.74 -12.13 5.67
C ALA A 147 -3.30 -10.77 5.33
N ASP A 148 -3.99 -10.65 4.27
CA ASP A 148 -4.81 -9.51 3.88
C ASP A 148 -5.37 -9.76 2.50
#